data_358625fd040c6fa14a0b5734f4210d7a
#
_entry.id   358625fd040c6fa14a0b5734f4210d7a
#
_cell.length_a   1.000
_cell.length_b   1.000
_cell.length_c   1.000
_cell.angle_alpha   90.00
_cell.angle_beta   90.00
_cell.angle_gamma   90.00
#
_symmetry.space_group_name_H-M   'P 1'
#
loop_
_entity.id
_entity.type
_entity.pdbx_description
1 polymer ?
#
loop_
_entity_poly.entity_id
_entity_poly.type
_entity_poly.pdbx_seq_one_letter_code
_entity_poly.pdbx_strand_id
1 'polypeptide(L)'
;RDSTQAWAEESRSKEEDLFEALRALRKQLADQEALPAYIVLSDKVLHLLCLSRPTTVEAFGNINGIGEYKKKKYGKDFVALIRQFV
;
A
#
# COMPACT_ATOMS: atom_id res chain seq x y z
N ARG A 1 -22.89 11.52 20.37
CA ARG A 1 -22.30 11.46 19.03
C ARG A 1 -23.35 11.00 18.01
N ASP A 2 -23.46 11.69 16.92
CA ASP A 2 -24.47 11.30 15.96
C ASP A 2 -23.89 10.21 15.00
N SER A 3 -24.80 9.36 14.49
CA SER A 3 -24.42 8.20 13.72
C SER A 3 -23.84 8.56 12.34
N THR A 4 -24.22 9.71 11.80
CA THR A 4 -23.69 10.17 10.51
C THR A 4 -22.19 10.47 10.61
N GLN A 5 -21.78 11.11 11.68
CA GLN A 5 -20.39 11.45 11.90
C GLN A 5 -19.54 10.19 12.12
N ALA A 6 -20.06 9.25 12.91
CA ALA A 6 -19.37 7.99 13.17
C ALA A 6 -19.16 7.21 11.89
N TRP A 7 -20.17 7.21 11.01
CA TRP A 7 -20.12 6.51 9.74
C TRP A 7 -19.07 7.12 8.81
N ALA A 8 -19.01 8.45 8.76
CA ALA A 8 -18.04 9.16 7.92
C ALA A 8 -16.60 8.93 8.41
N GLU A 9 -16.41 8.90 9.73
CA GLU A 9 -15.11 8.63 10.31
C GLU A 9 -14.64 7.22 9.98
N GLU A 10 -15.55 6.26 10.02
CA GLU A 10 -15.23 4.87 9.71
C GLU A 10 -14.80 4.71 8.27
N SER A 11 -15.50 5.34 7.33
CA SER A 11 -15.13 5.30 5.92
C SER A 11 -13.75 5.87 5.64
N ARG A 12 -13.45 7.01 6.26
CA ARG A 12 -12.16 7.67 6.12
C ARG A 12 -11.05 6.84 6.73
N SER A 13 -11.34 6.24 7.88
CA SER A 13 -10.42 5.41 8.63
C SER A 13 -9.87 4.24 7.81
N LYS A 14 -10.71 3.63 6.99
CA LYS A 14 -10.29 2.50 6.16
C LYS A 14 -9.23 2.89 5.14
N GLU A 15 -9.37 4.06 4.52
CA GLU A 15 -8.37 4.54 3.57
C GLU A 15 -7.08 4.91 4.26
N GLU A 16 -7.17 5.58 5.40
CA GLU A 16 -6.01 5.94 6.20
C GLU A 16 -5.30 4.69 6.70
N ASP A 17 -6.05 3.69 7.12
CA ASP A 17 -5.49 2.44 7.62
C ASP A 17 -4.71 1.70 6.54
N LEU A 18 -5.23 1.67 5.32
CA LEU A 18 -4.50 1.05 4.22
C LEU A 18 -3.20 1.78 3.93
N PHE A 19 -3.25 3.11 3.87
CA PHE A 19 -2.05 3.90 3.60
C PHE A 19 -1.00 3.69 4.70
N GLU A 20 -1.42 3.73 5.96
CA GLU A 20 -0.51 3.50 7.08
C GLU A 20 0.05 2.08 7.08
N ALA A 21 -0.77 1.09 6.73
CA ALA A 21 -0.31 -0.28 6.64
C ALA A 21 0.74 -0.44 5.52
N LEU A 22 0.51 0.21 4.38
CA LEU A 22 1.47 0.19 3.29
C LEU A 22 2.79 0.87 3.68
N ARG A 23 2.70 1.98 4.40
CA ARG A 23 3.90 2.67 4.89
C ARG A 23 4.68 1.80 5.87
N ALA A 24 3.97 1.13 6.77
CA ALA A 24 4.60 0.26 7.75
C ALA A 24 5.32 -0.90 7.07
N LEU A 25 4.67 -1.52 6.07
CA LEU A 25 5.29 -2.60 5.32
C LEU A 25 6.50 -2.10 4.54
N ARG A 26 6.38 -0.93 3.90
CA ARG A 26 7.50 -0.33 3.18
C ARG A 26 8.69 -0.11 4.10
N LYS A 27 8.44 0.42 5.30
CA LYS A 27 9.50 0.65 6.28
C LYS A 27 10.16 -0.65 6.71
N GLN A 28 9.36 -1.67 6.95
CA GLN A 28 9.85 -2.97 7.35
C GLN A 28 10.77 -3.57 6.28
N LEU A 29 10.35 -3.52 5.02
CA LEU A 29 11.13 -4.03 3.91
C LEU A 29 12.42 -3.23 3.71
N ALA A 30 12.32 -1.91 3.83
CA ALA A 30 13.49 -1.04 3.71
C ALA A 30 14.50 -1.32 4.80
N ASP A 31 14.04 -1.50 6.04
CA ASP A 31 14.91 -1.81 7.17
C ASP A 31 15.60 -3.15 6.99
N GLN A 32 14.91 -4.15 6.47
CA GLN A 32 15.46 -5.47 6.21
C GLN A 32 16.61 -5.42 5.21
N GLU A 33 16.53 -4.49 4.26
CA GLU A 33 17.55 -4.38 3.21
C GLU A 33 18.52 -3.22 3.44
N ALA A 34 18.38 -2.52 4.56
CA ALA A 34 19.20 -1.36 4.90
C ALA A 34 19.13 -0.29 3.81
N LEU A 35 17.93 -0.03 3.30
CA LEU A 35 17.68 0.96 2.25
C LEU A 35 16.75 2.07 2.77
N PRO A 36 16.86 3.28 2.18
CA PRO A 36 15.84 4.30 2.44
C PRO A 36 14.45 3.83 1.97
N ALA A 37 13.42 4.24 2.68
CA ALA A 37 12.05 3.80 2.37
C ALA A 37 11.64 4.12 0.94
N TYR A 38 12.01 5.30 0.42
CA TYR A 38 11.62 5.72 -0.93
C TYR A 38 12.25 4.85 -2.02
N ILE A 39 13.32 4.14 -1.71
CA ILE A 39 13.95 3.22 -2.66
C ILE A 39 13.06 1.99 -2.85
N VAL A 40 12.37 1.55 -1.81
CA VAL A 40 11.41 0.44 -1.94
C VAL A 40 10.24 0.90 -2.80
N LEU A 41 9.50 1.91 -2.36
CA LEU A 41 8.42 2.53 -3.11
C LEU A 41 8.32 3.99 -2.69
N SER A 42 8.08 4.87 -3.65
CA SER A 42 7.89 6.29 -3.34
C SER A 42 6.52 6.54 -2.72
N ASP A 43 6.35 7.69 -2.07
CA ASP A 43 5.05 8.07 -1.51
C ASP A 43 3.98 8.15 -2.60
N LYS A 44 4.35 8.63 -3.78
CA LYS A 44 3.43 8.70 -4.92
C LYS A 44 2.90 7.33 -5.27
N VAL A 45 3.76 6.31 -5.28
CA VAL A 45 3.36 4.94 -5.58
C VAL A 45 2.44 4.41 -4.49
N LEU A 46 2.71 4.73 -3.22
CA LEU A 46 1.81 4.32 -2.14
C LEU A 46 0.42 4.90 -2.32
N HIS A 47 0.32 6.16 -2.74
CA HIS A 47 -0.98 6.78 -3.02
C HIS A 47 -1.69 6.08 -4.18
N LEU A 48 -0.96 5.74 -5.23
CA LEU A 48 -1.52 5.00 -6.37
C LEU A 48 -2.03 3.62 -5.93
N LEU A 49 -1.33 2.96 -5.04
CA LEU A 49 -1.78 1.67 -4.50
C LEU A 49 -3.08 1.82 -3.69
N CYS A 50 -3.21 2.89 -2.95
CA CYS A 50 -4.45 3.16 -2.20
C CYS A 50 -5.63 3.38 -3.13
N LEU A 51 -5.40 4.05 -4.27
CA LEU A 51 -6.44 4.32 -5.24
C LEU A 51 -6.83 3.08 -6.04
N SER A 52 -5.83 2.33 -6.50
CA SER A 52 -6.04 1.19 -7.40
C SER A 52 -6.34 -0.11 -6.69
N ARG A 53 -5.81 -0.29 -5.50
CA ARG A 53 -5.97 -1.49 -4.68
C ARG A 53 -5.78 -2.77 -5.48
N PRO A 54 -4.57 -2.98 -6.05
CA PRO A 54 -4.32 -4.18 -6.84
C PRO A 54 -4.40 -5.43 -5.96
N THR A 55 -5.12 -6.44 -6.42
CA THR A 55 -5.29 -7.68 -5.69
C THR A 55 -4.50 -8.84 -6.30
N THR A 56 -3.73 -8.57 -7.33
CA THR A 56 -2.84 -9.54 -7.96
C THR A 56 -1.47 -8.92 -8.17
N VAL A 57 -0.45 -9.76 -8.24
CA VAL A 57 0.91 -9.30 -8.49
C VAL A 57 1.01 -8.65 -9.87
N GLU A 58 0.25 -9.16 -10.84
CA GLU A 58 0.21 -8.57 -12.19
C GLU A 58 -0.30 -7.12 -12.13
N ALA A 59 -1.42 -6.90 -11.46
CA ALA A 59 -1.98 -5.55 -11.32
C ALA A 59 -1.04 -4.63 -10.56
N PHE A 60 -0.38 -5.15 -9.54
CA PHE A 60 0.62 -4.39 -8.77
C PHE A 60 1.75 -3.93 -9.69
N GLY A 61 2.25 -4.84 -10.54
CA GLY A 61 3.35 -4.52 -11.45
C GLY A 61 2.99 -3.50 -12.52
N ASN A 62 1.69 -3.34 -12.82
CA ASN A 62 1.22 -2.36 -13.80
C ASN A 62 1.13 -0.95 -13.23
N ILE A 63 1.27 -0.78 -11.94
CA ILE A 63 1.27 0.54 -11.33
C ILE A 63 2.52 1.32 -11.79
N ASN A 64 2.30 2.54 -12.21
CA ASN A 64 3.39 3.39 -12.69
C ASN A 64 4.41 3.62 -11.57
N GLY A 65 5.67 3.33 -11.85
CA GLY A 65 6.76 3.49 -10.88
C GLY A 65 7.19 2.21 -10.19
N ILE A 66 6.52 1.08 -10.43
CA ILE A 66 6.90 -0.19 -9.79
C ILE A 66 7.87 -0.99 -10.65
N GLY A 67 7.52 -1.29 -11.90
CA GLY A 67 8.40 -2.05 -12.79
C GLY A 67 8.56 -3.51 -12.40
N GLU A 68 9.25 -4.27 -13.26
CA GLU A 68 9.39 -5.73 -13.11
C GLU A 68 10.19 -6.13 -11.88
N TYR A 69 11.26 -5.41 -11.59
CA TYR A 69 12.11 -5.75 -10.45
C TYR A 69 11.35 -5.69 -9.13
N LYS A 70 10.66 -4.57 -8.90
CA LYS A 70 9.89 -4.38 -7.67
C LYS A 70 8.67 -5.27 -7.62
N LYS A 71 8.07 -5.53 -8.77
CA LYS A 71 6.94 -6.45 -8.88
C LYS A 71 7.33 -7.83 -8.35
N LYS A 72 8.46 -8.35 -8.79
CA LYS A 72 8.93 -9.67 -8.37
C LYS A 72 9.39 -9.68 -6.93
N LYS A 73 10.05 -8.62 -6.51
CA LYS A 73 10.65 -8.57 -5.18
C LYS A 73 9.63 -8.28 -4.07
N TYR A 74 8.73 -7.34 -4.30
CA TYR A 74 7.81 -6.86 -3.28
C TYR A 74 6.33 -7.14 -3.55
N GLY A 75 5.99 -7.52 -4.77
CA GLY A 75 4.58 -7.64 -5.16
C GLY A 75 3.76 -8.54 -4.26
N LYS A 76 4.32 -9.68 -3.90
CA LYS A 76 3.64 -10.66 -3.08
C LYS A 76 3.26 -10.09 -1.72
N ASP A 77 4.19 -9.39 -1.08
CA ASP A 77 3.98 -8.82 0.24
C ASP A 77 2.93 -7.70 0.22
N PHE A 78 3.06 -6.77 -0.72
CA PHE A 78 2.12 -5.66 -0.82
C PHE A 78 0.73 -6.11 -1.24
N VAL A 79 0.64 -7.05 -2.17
CA VAL A 79 -0.66 -7.57 -2.62
C VAL A 79 -1.36 -8.32 -1.49
N ALA A 80 -0.62 -9.13 -0.73
CA ALA A 80 -1.20 -9.83 0.42
C ALA A 80 -1.79 -8.87 1.43
N LEU A 81 -1.09 -7.76 1.68
CA LEU A 81 -1.58 -6.73 2.60
C LEU A 81 -2.83 -6.04 2.05
N ILE A 82 -2.80 -5.64 0.79
CA ILE A 82 -3.94 -4.95 0.17
C ILE A 82 -5.18 -5.83 0.17
N ARG A 83 -5.02 -7.12 -0.05
CA ARG A 83 -6.15 -8.07 -0.04
C ARG A 83 -6.87 -8.12 1.30
N GLN A 84 -6.20 -7.77 2.37
CA GLN A 84 -6.82 -7.73 3.68
C GLN A 84 -7.76 -6.51 3.85
N PHE A 85 -7.64 -5.53 2.98
CA PHE A 85 -8.40 -4.29 3.05
C PHE A 85 -9.51 -4.17 1.99
N VAL A 86 -9.65 -5.15 1.13
CA VAL A 86 -10.67 -5.13 0.06
C VAL A 86 -11.76 -6.15 0.27
#